data_e3831d95ea1ca60cfc1ca859cc586147
#
_entry.id   e3831d95ea1ca60cfc1ca859cc586147
#
_cell.length_a   1.000
_cell.length_b   1.000
_cell.length_c   1.000
_cell.angle_alpha   90.00
_cell.angle_beta   90.00
_cell.angle_gamma   90.00
#
_symmetry.space_group_name_H-M   'P 1'
#
loop_
_entity.id
_entity.type
_entity.pdbx_description
1 polymer ?
#
loop_
_entity_poly.entity_id
_entity_poly.type
_entity_poly.pdbx_seq_one_letter_code
_entity_poly.pdbx_strand_id
1 'polypeptide(L)'
;MLKSLLVAAVAAALLAGSTQAASHKVTKLYAQAGPGFTITLKNKQFVPVHSLKRGTYTFVIQDRSTIHNFHLKGPGVDKHTSVPFLGTKTWAKVKLKKGKYKFWCDPHKAQMHGSVTVK
;
A
#
# COMPACT_ATOMS: atom_id res chain seq x y z
N MET A 1 44.88 37.89 -50.65
CA MET A 1 44.78 36.52 -50.15
C MET A 1 43.99 36.55 -48.85
N LEU A 2 42.74 36.25 -48.94
CA LEU A 2 41.85 36.13 -47.80
C LEU A 2 41.93 34.69 -47.25
N LYS A 3 42.49 34.55 -46.06
CA LYS A 3 42.46 33.30 -45.34
C LYS A 3 41.18 33.27 -44.51
N SER A 4 40.19 32.50 -44.92
CA SER A 4 38.99 32.27 -44.17
C SER A 4 39.29 31.31 -43.01
N LEU A 5 39.21 31.84 -41.80
CA LEU A 5 39.21 31.02 -40.59
C LEU A 5 37.81 30.47 -40.36
N LEU A 6 37.62 29.18 -40.63
CA LEU A 6 36.46 28.45 -40.22
C LEU A 6 36.56 28.23 -38.72
N VAL A 7 35.77 28.95 -37.93
CA VAL A 7 35.54 28.65 -36.52
C VAL A 7 34.47 27.53 -36.47
N ALA A 8 34.94 26.33 -36.22
CA ALA A 8 34.03 25.23 -35.90
C ALA A 8 33.47 25.46 -34.50
N ALA A 9 32.22 25.91 -34.41
CA ALA A 9 31.47 25.92 -33.18
C ALA A 9 31.14 24.47 -32.79
N VAL A 10 31.85 23.90 -31.85
CA VAL A 10 31.45 22.66 -31.21
C VAL A 10 30.31 22.99 -30.29
N ALA A 11 29.08 22.72 -30.75
CA ALA A 11 27.92 22.71 -29.88
C ALA A 11 28.01 21.47 -28.99
N ALA A 12 28.48 21.67 -27.77
CA ALA A 12 28.34 20.66 -26.74
C ALA A 12 26.85 20.54 -26.41
N ALA A 13 26.18 19.54 -26.98
CA ALA A 13 24.87 19.17 -26.55
C ALA A 13 24.98 18.61 -25.13
N LEU A 14 24.70 19.44 -24.15
CA LEU A 14 24.46 18.99 -22.79
C LEU A 14 23.15 18.16 -22.82
N LEU A 15 23.29 16.87 -22.97
CA LEU A 15 22.24 15.93 -22.63
C LEU A 15 22.03 16.04 -21.12
N ALA A 16 21.18 16.97 -20.72
CA ALA A 16 20.61 16.95 -19.40
C ALA A 16 19.77 15.66 -19.33
N GLY A 17 20.39 14.58 -18.85
CA GLY A 17 19.67 13.38 -18.50
C GLY A 17 18.66 13.77 -17.43
N SER A 18 17.39 13.93 -17.82
CA SER A 18 16.31 14.00 -16.85
C SER A 18 16.25 12.62 -16.18
N THR A 19 16.87 12.51 -15.00
CA THR A 19 16.59 11.41 -14.10
C THR A 19 15.15 11.58 -13.67
N GLN A 20 14.23 10.95 -14.39
CA GLN A 20 12.90 10.74 -13.85
C GLN A 20 13.08 9.84 -12.65
N ALA A 21 12.91 10.40 -11.44
CA ALA A 21 12.73 9.61 -10.27
C ALA A 21 11.59 8.63 -10.57
N ALA A 22 11.91 7.33 -10.59
CA ALA A 22 10.89 6.32 -10.76
C ALA A 22 9.85 6.57 -9.67
N SER A 23 8.65 7.01 -10.04
CA SER A 23 7.55 7.12 -9.11
C SER A 23 7.23 5.69 -8.66
N HIS A 24 7.63 5.35 -7.42
CA HIS A 24 7.24 4.09 -6.80
C HIS A 24 5.74 4.12 -6.61
N LYS A 25 5.04 3.40 -7.47
CA LYS A 25 3.60 3.23 -7.38
C LYS A 25 3.30 2.46 -6.11
N VAL A 26 2.69 3.13 -5.13
CA VAL A 26 2.32 2.51 -3.86
C VAL A 26 1.24 1.46 -4.13
N THR A 27 1.50 0.23 -3.71
CA THR A 27 0.56 -0.88 -3.87
C THR A 27 -0.62 -0.72 -2.92
N LYS A 28 -1.84 -0.88 -3.45
CA LYS A 28 -3.06 -0.88 -2.67
C LYS A 28 -3.43 -2.29 -2.24
N LEU A 29 -3.86 -2.40 -1.00
CA LEU A 29 -4.49 -3.58 -0.44
C LEU A 29 -5.92 -3.25 -0.04
N TYR A 30 -6.81 -4.20 -0.20
CA TYR A 30 -8.25 -4.03 0.04
C TYR A 30 -8.68 -4.91 1.20
N ALA A 31 -9.03 -4.28 2.30
CA ALA A 31 -9.55 -4.93 3.48
C ALA A 31 -11.08 -4.79 3.52
N GLN A 32 -11.76 -5.79 4.02
CA GLN A 32 -13.20 -5.73 4.19
C GLN A 32 -13.60 -6.41 5.50
N ALA A 33 -14.47 -5.74 6.26
CA ALA A 33 -15.11 -6.27 7.44
C ALA A 33 -16.61 -6.37 7.18
N GLY A 34 -17.16 -7.60 7.22
CA GLY A 34 -18.55 -7.88 6.83
C GLY A 34 -18.76 -7.87 5.30
N PRO A 35 -20.01 -8.10 4.85
CA PRO A 35 -21.20 -8.43 5.64
C PRO A 35 -21.08 -9.80 6.31
N GLY A 36 -21.89 -10.01 7.34
CA GLY A 36 -21.80 -11.22 8.16
C GLY A 36 -20.49 -11.26 8.96
N PHE A 37 -20.11 -12.43 9.43
CA PHE A 37 -18.87 -12.61 10.22
C PHE A 37 -17.69 -12.94 9.32
N THR A 38 -17.44 -12.08 8.32
CA THR A 38 -16.33 -12.22 7.37
C THR A 38 -15.35 -11.07 7.48
N ILE A 39 -14.07 -11.38 7.34
CA ILE A 39 -13.01 -10.40 7.25
C ILE A 39 -11.99 -10.87 6.20
N THR A 40 -11.58 -9.96 5.33
CA THR A 40 -10.66 -10.30 4.22
C THR A 40 -9.63 -9.22 4.02
N LEU A 41 -8.46 -9.64 3.53
CA LEU A 41 -7.43 -8.76 3.00
C LEU A 41 -7.04 -9.28 1.62
N LYS A 42 -7.19 -8.45 0.60
CA LYS A 42 -7.02 -8.82 -0.82
C LYS A 42 -6.10 -7.83 -1.54
N ASN A 43 -5.50 -8.28 -2.63
CA ASN A 43 -4.77 -7.42 -3.55
C ASN A 43 -5.73 -6.68 -4.51
N LYS A 44 -5.17 -5.91 -5.44
CA LYS A 44 -5.96 -5.16 -6.43
C LYS A 44 -6.73 -6.03 -7.44
N GLN A 45 -6.39 -7.30 -7.57
CA GLN A 45 -7.15 -8.28 -8.34
C GLN A 45 -8.23 -8.98 -7.50
N PHE A 46 -8.45 -8.52 -6.27
CA PHE A 46 -9.39 -9.11 -5.30
C PHE A 46 -9.08 -10.57 -4.96
N VAL A 47 -7.80 -10.93 -5.00
CA VAL A 47 -7.31 -12.24 -4.55
C VAL A 47 -6.81 -12.10 -3.10
N PRO A 48 -7.18 -13.03 -2.18
CA PRO A 48 -6.69 -13.03 -0.82
C PRO A 48 -5.15 -13.04 -0.77
N VAL A 49 -4.57 -12.23 0.11
CA VAL A 49 -3.12 -12.17 0.29
C VAL A 49 -2.71 -12.94 1.54
N HIS A 50 -1.70 -13.80 1.39
CA HIS A 50 -1.10 -14.56 2.50
C HIS A 50 0.38 -14.19 2.71
N SER A 51 1.00 -13.59 1.71
CA SER A 51 2.39 -13.19 1.70
C SER A 51 2.56 -11.89 0.92
N LEU A 52 3.36 -10.98 1.45
CA LEU A 52 3.68 -9.69 0.84
C LEU A 52 5.18 -9.44 0.91
N LYS A 53 5.69 -8.65 -0.02
CA LYS A 53 7.01 -8.06 0.11
C LYS A 53 6.97 -6.93 1.13
N ARG A 54 8.05 -6.74 1.88
CA ARG A 54 8.19 -5.54 2.72
C ARG A 54 8.12 -4.29 1.86
N GLY A 55 7.53 -3.23 2.37
CA GLY A 55 7.37 -1.98 1.63
C GLY A 55 6.23 -1.14 2.16
N THR A 56 5.89 -0.11 1.43
CA THR A 56 4.83 0.83 1.78
C THR A 56 3.56 0.53 1.00
N TYR A 57 2.45 0.43 1.71
CA TYR A 57 1.15 0.05 1.16
C TYR A 57 0.08 1.08 1.54
N THR A 58 -0.91 1.20 0.70
CA THR A 58 -2.16 1.90 1.02
C THR A 58 -3.25 0.86 1.26
N PHE A 59 -3.86 0.92 2.43
CA PHE A 59 -5.00 0.06 2.76
C PHE A 59 -6.30 0.80 2.49
N VAL A 60 -7.13 0.22 1.65
CA VAL A 60 -8.50 0.68 1.42
C VAL A 60 -9.42 -0.28 2.17
N ILE A 61 -10.07 0.21 3.21
CA ILE A 61 -10.85 -0.62 4.14
C ILE A 61 -12.32 -0.32 3.93
N GLN A 62 -13.07 -1.36 3.57
CA GLN A 62 -14.53 -1.31 3.51
C GLN A 62 -15.10 -1.95 4.77
N ASP A 63 -15.67 -1.14 5.63
CA ASP A 63 -16.45 -1.60 6.77
C ASP A 63 -17.92 -1.60 6.39
N ARG A 64 -18.50 -2.79 6.34
CA ARG A 64 -19.88 -3.03 5.88
C ARG A 64 -20.86 -3.26 7.02
N SER A 65 -20.45 -2.99 8.25
CA SER A 65 -21.30 -3.22 9.41
C SER A 65 -20.92 -2.31 10.57
N THR A 66 -21.92 -1.80 11.26
CA THR A 66 -21.72 -1.00 12.49
C THR A 66 -21.31 -1.83 13.71
N ILE A 67 -21.25 -3.15 13.58
CA ILE A 67 -20.82 -4.07 14.64
C ILE A 67 -19.46 -4.71 14.39
N HIS A 68 -18.80 -4.33 13.32
CA HIS A 68 -17.48 -4.82 12.94
C HIS A 68 -16.46 -3.68 12.86
N ASN A 69 -15.18 -4.06 12.89
CA ASN A 69 -14.08 -3.17 12.53
C ASN A 69 -12.96 -3.97 11.85
N PHE A 70 -11.97 -3.29 11.37
CA PHE A 70 -10.75 -3.89 10.85
C PHE A 70 -9.57 -3.43 11.70
N HIS A 71 -8.90 -4.37 12.35
CA HIS A 71 -7.72 -4.13 13.17
C HIS A 71 -6.54 -4.87 12.56
N LEU A 72 -5.46 -4.15 12.30
CA LEU A 72 -4.19 -4.69 11.76
C LEU A 72 -3.08 -4.47 12.77
N LYS A 73 -2.38 -5.54 13.16
CA LYS A 73 -1.26 -5.48 14.08
C LYS A 73 -0.10 -6.37 13.65
N GLY A 74 1.09 -5.83 13.74
CA GLY A 74 2.34 -6.50 13.46
C GLY A 74 3.52 -5.57 13.68
N PRO A 75 4.74 -5.91 13.22
CA PRO A 75 5.92 -5.08 13.43
C PRO A 75 5.71 -3.63 12.99
N GLY A 76 5.77 -2.69 13.93
CA GLY A 76 5.64 -1.26 13.70
C GLY A 76 4.24 -0.76 13.31
N VAL A 77 3.21 -1.62 13.37
CA VAL A 77 1.84 -1.27 12.99
C VAL A 77 0.86 -1.77 14.05
N ASP A 78 -0.01 -0.88 14.48
CA ASP A 78 -1.20 -1.18 15.27
C ASP A 78 -2.27 -0.16 14.91
N LYS A 79 -3.12 -0.50 13.93
CA LYS A 79 -4.13 0.41 13.38
C LYS A 79 -5.48 -0.29 13.33
N HIS A 80 -6.52 0.45 13.63
CA HIS A 80 -7.88 -0.07 13.57
C HIS A 80 -8.89 1.00 13.14
N THR A 81 -9.96 0.56 12.52
CA THR A 81 -11.17 1.37 12.34
C THR A 81 -12.02 1.30 13.60
N SER A 82 -12.89 2.27 13.81
CA SER A 82 -13.83 2.21 14.93
C SER A 82 -15.00 1.29 14.61
N VAL A 83 -15.51 0.58 15.62
CA VAL A 83 -16.59 -0.40 15.44
C VAL A 83 -17.87 0.21 14.86
N PRO A 84 -18.37 1.39 15.34
CA PRO A 84 -19.59 1.97 14.79
C PRO A 84 -19.41 2.60 13.40
N PHE A 85 -18.18 2.68 12.89
CA PHE A 85 -17.93 3.24 11.57
C PHE A 85 -18.50 2.33 10.48
N LEU A 86 -19.19 2.94 9.52
CA LEU A 86 -19.71 2.29 8.33
C LEU A 86 -19.24 3.05 7.10
N GLY A 87 -18.61 2.38 6.15
CA GLY A 87 -18.13 2.99 4.92
C GLY A 87 -16.71 2.60 4.56
N THR A 88 -16.03 3.45 3.80
CA THR A 88 -14.66 3.22 3.34
C THR A 88 -13.68 4.13 4.06
N LYS A 89 -12.61 3.55 4.57
CA LYS A 89 -11.49 4.27 5.18
C LYS A 89 -10.19 3.92 4.48
N THR A 90 -9.35 4.91 4.26
CA THR A 90 -8.05 4.72 3.62
C THR A 90 -6.93 5.02 4.60
N TRP A 91 -6.01 4.06 4.76
CA TRP A 91 -4.75 4.25 5.46
C TRP A 91 -3.63 4.38 4.42
N ALA A 92 -3.19 5.60 4.20
CA ALA A 92 -2.09 5.86 3.28
C ALA A 92 -0.73 5.56 3.92
N LYS A 93 0.23 5.11 3.11
CA LYS A 93 1.64 4.99 3.49
C LYS A 93 1.88 4.13 4.75
N VAL A 94 1.25 2.98 4.82
CA VAL A 94 1.51 2.00 5.89
C VAL A 94 2.77 1.23 5.53
N LYS A 95 3.82 1.38 6.34
CA LYS A 95 5.09 0.69 6.14
C LYS A 95 5.03 -0.69 6.78
N LEU A 96 5.10 -1.73 5.95
CA LEU A 96 5.16 -3.11 6.40
C LEU A 96 6.61 -3.61 6.41
N LYS A 97 7.08 -4.02 7.59
CA LYS A 97 8.38 -4.62 7.84
C LYS A 97 8.27 -6.13 7.76
N LYS A 98 9.43 -6.80 7.63
CA LYS A 98 9.49 -8.26 7.73
C LYS A 98 8.84 -8.75 9.03
N GLY A 99 7.96 -9.73 8.91
CA GLY A 99 7.30 -10.36 10.03
C GLY A 99 5.87 -10.76 9.75
N LYS A 100 5.19 -11.25 10.78
CA LYS A 100 3.81 -11.68 10.70
C LYS A 100 2.88 -10.56 11.15
N TYR A 101 1.89 -10.28 10.33
CA TYR A 101 0.81 -9.36 10.63
C TYR A 101 -0.48 -10.12 10.80
N LYS A 102 -1.23 -9.77 11.83
CA LYS A 102 -2.56 -10.31 12.09
C LYS A 102 -3.59 -9.22 11.85
N PHE A 103 -4.75 -9.61 11.35
CA PHE A 103 -5.89 -8.72 11.25
C PHE A 103 -7.14 -9.43 11.76
N TRP A 104 -8.02 -8.68 12.39
CA TRP A 104 -9.23 -9.20 13.00
C TRP A 104 -10.26 -8.10 13.21
N CYS A 105 -11.48 -8.52 13.53
CA CYS A 105 -12.53 -7.67 14.09
C CYS A 105 -12.50 -7.76 15.61
N ASP A 106 -12.36 -6.64 16.30
CA ASP A 106 -12.21 -6.65 17.76
C ASP A 106 -13.36 -7.33 18.50
N PRO A 107 -14.66 -7.02 18.22
CA PRO A 107 -15.77 -7.71 18.87
C PRO A 107 -15.89 -9.20 18.51
N HIS A 108 -15.35 -9.62 17.38
CA HIS A 108 -15.57 -10.96 16.83
C HIS A 108 -14.25 -11.66 16.46
N LYS A 109 -13.20 -11.45 17.24
CA LYS A 109 -11.85 -11.93 16.94
C LYS A 109 -11.78 -13.45 16.73
N ALA A 110 -12.62 -14.22 17.42
CA ALA A 110 -12.66 -15.68 17.29
C ALA A 110 -13.15 -16.15 15.92
N GLN A 111 -14.08 -15.43 15.28
CA GLN A 111 -14.66 -15.79 13.97
C GLN A 111 -14.05 -14.98 12.81
N MET A 112 -13.63 -13.75 13.08
CA MET A 112 -13.18 -12.79 12.07
C MET A 112 -11.71 -12.45 12.29
N HIS A 113 -10.84 -13.27 11.72
CA HIS A 113 -9.38 -13.05 11.79
C HIS A 113 -8.66 -13.62 10.57
N GLY A 114 -7.47 -13.14 10.36
CA GLY A 114 -6.56 -13.63 9.34
C GLY A 114 -5.13 -13.19 9.62
N SER A 115 -4.22 -13.58 8.77
CA SER A 115 -2.82 -13.19 8.88
C SER A 115 -2.16 -13.08 7.52
N VAL A 116 -1.09 -12.28 7.47
CA VAL A 116 -0.23 -12.14 6.30
C VAL A 116 1.23 -12.13 6.75
N THR A 117 2.08 -12.82 6.02
CA THR A 117 3.52 -12.82 6.26
C THR A 117 4.20 -11.84 5.33
N VAL A 118 4.96 -10.91 5.89
CA VAL A 118 5.78 -9.97 5.13
C VAL A 118 7.22 -10.48 5.09
N LYS A 119 7.75 -10.64 3.91
CA LYS A 119 9.09 -11.20 3.65
C LYS A 119 10.14 -10.13 3.46
#